data_3420df31acd38c6f8b8a2c08a7c2bfa0
#
_entry.id   3420df31acd38c6f8b8a2c08a7c2bfa0
#
_cell.length_a   1.000
_cell.length_b   1.000
_cell.length_c   1.000
_cell.angle_alpha   90.00
_cell.angle_beta   90.00
_cell.angle_gamma   90.00
#
_symmetry.space_group_name_H-M   'P 1'
#
loop_
_entity.id
_entity.type
_entity.pdbx_description
1 polymer ?
#
loop_
_entity_poly.entity_id
_entity_poly.type
_entity_poly.pdbx_seq_one_letter_code
_entity_poly.pdbx_strand_id
1 'polypeptide(L)'
;FCKEDDGTDSVYIGEAENVKERLLQHLRDYQAEKEKYYWTTAVIFIGRDLNKALIRYLENRFVDIARQCKRYLVLTKNTYRNTVMKESQIAVMEEFVDNVRILISVLGYKVLEPVNKPATIEENDGNEIEKEEIKLHLERTVKGIGKIEADGIRTSEGFVVLNGSH
;
A
#
# COMPACT_ATOMS: atom_id res chain seq x y z
N PHE A 1 5.96 -0.04 -8.31
CA PHE A 1 4.68 -0.75 -8.34
C PHE A 1 4.74 -1.83 -9.40
N CYS A 2 4.31 -3.02 -9.06
CA CYS A 2 4.33 -4.21 -9.89
C CYS A 2 2.96 -4.88 -9.83
N LYS A 3 2.70 -5.77 -10.77
CA LYS A 3 1.54 -6.64 -10.76
C LYS A 3 2.04 -8.08 -10.86
N GLU A 4 1.62 -8.93 -9.95
CA GLU A 4 1.96 -10.35 -9.96
C GLU A 4 1.13 -11.10 -11.02
N ASP A 5 1.54 -12.32 -11.38
CA ASP A 5 0.86 -13.14 -12.40
C ASP A 5 -0.58 -13.49 -12.01
N ASP A 6 -0.87 -13.58 -10.72
CA ASP A 6 -2.21 -13.82 -10.17
C ASP A 6 -3.09 -12.56 -10.10
N GLY A 7 -2.57 -11.41 -10.56
CA GLY A 7 -3.25 -10.13 -10.51
C GLY A 7 -3.09 -9.34 -9.22
N THR A 8 -2.37 -9.87 -8.23
CA THR A 8 -2.09 -9.17 -6.97
C THR A 8 -1.21 -7.95 -7.22
N ASP A 9 -1.61 -6.81 -6.67
CA ASP A 9 -0.80 -5.60 -6.72
C ASP A 9 0.34 -5.70 -5.70
N SER A 10 1.57 -5.44 -6.17
CA SER A 10 2.76 -5.47 -5.32
C SER A 10 3.55 -4.16 -5.41
N VAL A 11 4.36 -3.91 -4.39
CA VAL A 11 5.18 -2.70 -4.30
C VAL A 11 6.56 -3.02 -3.76
N TYR A 12 7.57 -2.49 -4.42
CA TYR A 12 8.92 -2.39 -3.87
C TYR A 12 9.12 -0.96 -3.38
N ILE A 13 9.56 -0.81 -2.14
CA ILE A 13 9.92 0.47 -1.52
C ILE A 13 11.42 0.38 -1.21
N GLY A 14 12.17 1.37 -1.66
CA GLY A 14 13.62 1.38 -1.48
C GLY A 14 14.19 2.79 -1.51
N GLU A 15 15.41 2.93 -1.02
CA GLU A 15 16.18 4.16 -1.02
C GLU A 15 17.38 4.08 -1.96
N ALA A 16 17.85 5.21 -2.44
CA ALA A 16 19.06 5.32 -3.22
C ALA A 16 19.66 6.72 -3.15
N GLU A 17 20.99 6.81 -3.07
CA GLU A 17 21.70 8.06 -3.26
C GLU A 17 21.77 8.46 -4.73
N ASN A 18 21.83 7.46 -5.61
CA ASN A 18 21.76 7.63 -7.06
C ASN A 18 20.61 6.78 -7.62
N VAL A 19 19.47 7.42 -7.83
CA VAL A 19 18.24 6.77 -8.32
C VAL A 19 18.45 6.13 -9.69
N LYS A 20 19.17 6.78 -10.61
CA LYS A 20 19.42 6.25 -11.95
C LYS A 20 20.17 4.92 -11.88
N GLU A 21 21.25 4.88 -11.11
CA GLU A 21 22.05 3.64 -10.94
C GLU A 21 21.21 2.54 -10.30
N ARG A 22 20.39 2.89 -9.31
CA ARG A 22 19.52 1.92 -8.62
C ARG A 22 18.48 1.32 -9.57
N LEU A 23 17.84 2.12 -10.38
CA LEU A 23 16.88 1.64 -11.39
C LEU A 23 17.55 0.75 -12.45
N LEU A 24 18.74 1.14 -12.92
CA LEU A 24 19.50 0.32 -13.85
C LEU A 24 19.97 -1.00 -13.23
N GLN A 25 20.27 -1.02 -11.92
CA GLN A 25 20.58 -2.26 -11.21
C GLN A 25 19.38 -3.20 -11.16
N HIS A 26 18.18 -2.69 -10.77
CA HIS A 26 16.96 -3.49 -10.77
C HIS A 26 16.65 -4.07 -12.16
N LEU A 27 16.82 -3.29 -13.20
CA LEU A 27 16.61 -3.77 -14.56
C LEU A 27 17.58 -4.91 -14.93
N ARG A 28 18.86 -4.77 -14.59
CA ARG A 28 19.87 -5.82 -14.80
C ARG A 28 19.57 -7.08 -13.98
N ASP A 29 19.15 -6.90 -12.71
CA ASP A 29 18.83 -8.02 -11.83
C ASP A 29 17.58 -8.77 -12.31
N TYR A 30 16.59 -8.05 -12.86
CA TYR A 30 15.45 -8.67 -13.54
C TYR A 30 15.88 -9.46 -14.79
N GLN A 31 16.70 -8.86 -15.67
CA GLN A 31 17.20 -9.53 -16.88
C GLN A 31 18.08 -10.75 -16.56
N ALA A 32 18.76 -10.75 -15.41
CA ALA A 32 19.56 -11.87 -14.92
C ALA A 32 18.76 -12.88 -14.09
N GLU A 33 17.42 -12.77 -14.09
CA GLU A 33 16.48 -13.64 -13.34
C GLU A 33 16.73 -13.68 -11.82
N LYS A 34 17.42 -12.67 -11.26
CA LYS A 34 17.63 -12.52 -9.83
C LYS A 34 16.43 -11.93 -9.11
N GLU A 35 15.68 -11.07 -9.81
CA GLU A 35 14.40 -10.51 -9.38
C GLU A 35 13.28 -11.11 -10.22
N LYS A 36 12.22 -11.60 -9.57
CA LYS A 36 11.11 -12.28 -10.23
C LYS A 36 9.99 -11.32 -10.69
N TYR A 37 10.02 -10.09 -10.21
CA TYR A 37 8.99 -9.10 -10.48
C TYR A 37 9.50 -8.04 -11.45
N TYR A 38 8.61 -7.60 -12.34
CA TYR A 38 8.85 -6.47 -13.23
C TYR A 38 7.97 -5.29 -12.79
N TRP A 39 8.61 -4.16 -12.52
CA TRP A 39 7.88 -2.96 -12.15
C TRP A 39 7.33 -2.24 -13.38
N THR A 40 6.07 -1.81 -13.30
CA THR A 40 5.36 -1.08 -14.35
C THR A 40 5.41 0.43 -14.14
N THR A 41 5.47 0.86 -12.89
CA THR A 41 5.50 2.28 -12.52
C THR A 41 6.47 2.49 -11.38
N ALA A 42 7.30 3.54 -11.50
CA ALA A 42 8.16 4.03 -10.43
C ALA A 42 7.72 5.46 -10.04
N VAL A 43 7.49 5.67 -8.76
CA VAL A 43 7.29 7.00 -8.17
C VAL A 43 8.54 7.35 -7.38
N ILE A 44 9.13 8.50 -7.64
CA ILE A 44 10.43 8.89 -7.10
C ILE A 44 10.27 10.22 -6.37
N PHE A 45 10.70 10.25 -5.12
CA PHE A 45 10.77 11.46 -4.31
C PHE A 45 12.22 11.86 -4.14
N ILE A 46 12.54 13.12 -4.45
CA ILE A 46 13.89 13.67 -4.39
C ILE A 46 13.88 14.87 -3.44
N GLY A 47 14.86 14.93 -2.55
CA GLY A 47 15.07 16.06 -1.65
C GLY A 47 16.56 16.41 -1.56
N ARG A 48 16.89 17.71 -1.61
CA ARG A 48 18.27 18.21 -1.52
C ARG A 48 18.89 17.94 -0.15
N ASP A 49 18.05 17.99 0.90
CA ASP A 49 18.50 17.88 2.30
C ASP A 49 18.33 16.46 2.86
N LEU A 50 17.98 15.50 2.00
CA LEU A 50 17.83 14.10 2.37
C LEU A 50 19.22 13.41 2.39
N ASN A 51 19.79 13.26 3.58
CA ASN A 51 21.00 12.48 3.77
C ASN A 51 20.68 10.98 3.96
N LYS A 52 21.74 10.14 4.02
CA LYS A 52 21.61 8.69 4.12
C LYS A 52 20.80 8.20 5.34
N ALA A 53 20.91 8.88 6.48
CA ALA A 53 20.15 8.52 7.68
C ALA A 53 18.65 8.79 7.49
N LEU A 54 18.32 9.93 6.89
CA LEU A 54 16.94 10.35 6.63
C LEU A 54 16.26 9.46 5.59
N ILE A 55 16.94 9.13 4.48
CA ILE A 55 16.34 8.27 3.45
C ILE A 55 16.12 6.84 3.95
N ARG A 56 17.00 6.30 4.81
CA ARG A 56 16.79 5.00 5.46
C ARG A 56 15.62 5.02 6.44
N TYR A 57 15.48 6.11 7.21
CA TYR A 57 14.32 6.30 8.07
C TYR A 57 13.02 6.28 7.26
N LEU A 58 12.96 7.04 6.17
CA LEU A 58 11.79 7.11 5.29
C LEU A 58 11.48 5.75 4.65
N GLU A 59 12.49 5.01 4.16
CA GLU A 59 12.30 3.66 3.64
C GLU A 59 11.63 2.76 4.67
N ASN A 60 12.21 2.68 5.89
CA ASN A 60 11.64 1.88 6.96
C ASN A 60 10.20 2.28 7.27
N ARG A 61 9.96 3.58 7.39
CA ARG A 61 8.65 4.11 7.75
C ARG A 61 7.59 3.79 6.71
N PHE A 62 7.90 3.97 5.42
CA PHE A 62 6.98 3.61 4.33
C PHE A 62 6.74 2.11 4.24
N VAL A 63 7.76 1.28 4.43
CA VAL A 63 7.60 -0.18 4.46
C VAL A 63 6.69 -0.61 5.60
N ASP A 64 6.86 -0.04 6.79
CA ASP A 64 6.03 -0.35 7.95
C ASP A 64 4.56 0.06 7.72
N ILE A 65 4.32 1.26 7.21
CA ILE A 65 2.97 1.74 6.89
C ILE A 65 2.32 0.84 5.83
N ALA A 66 3.02 0.56 4.74
CA ALA A 66 2.50 -0.28 3.65
C ALA A 66 2.13 -1.70 4.14
N ARG A 67 2.98 -2.30 5.00
CA ARG A 67 2.69 -3.60 5.61
C ARG A 67 1.48 -3.57 6.55
N GLN A 68 1.31 -2.49 7.30
CA GLN A 68 0.14 -2.31 8.18
C GLN A 68 -1.15 -2.10 7.37
N CYS A 69 -1.07 -1.39 6.26
CA CYS A 69 -2.22 -1.13 5.38
C CYS A 69 -2.71 -2.40 4.64
N LYS A 70 -1.84 -3.37 4.38
CA LYS A 70 -2.17 -4.68 3.76
C LYS A 70 -2.90 -4.58 2.41
N ARG A 71 -2.74 -3.48 1.67
CA ARG A 71 -3.36 -3.30 0.35
C ARG A 71 -2.50 -3.85 -0.79
N TYR A 72 -1.18 -3.87 -0.59
CA TYR A 72 -0.19 -4.31 -1.56
C TYR A 72 0.72 -5.36 -0.93
N LEU A 73 1.16 -6.29 -1.74
CA LEU A 73 2.25 -7.19 -1.34
C LEU A 73 3.56 -6.40 -1.31
N VAL A 74 4.16 -6.24 -0.13
CA VAL A 74 5.41 -5.49 0.02
C VAL A 74 6.60 -6.39 -0.27
N LEU A 75 7.28 -6.14 -1.38
CA LEU A 75 8.42 -6.94 -1.87
C LEU A 75 9.74 -6.62 -1.14
N THR A 76 9.84 -5.47 -0.49
CA THR A 76 11.02 -5.09 0.31
C THR A 76 11.19 -6.05 1.47
N LYS A 77 12.27 -6.86 1.43
CA LYS A 77 12.50 -7.92 2.42
C LYS A 77 13.14 -7.40 3.69
N ASN A 78 14.19 -6.63 3.57
CA ASN A 78 15.00 -6.15 4.69
C ASN A 78 14.89 -4.63 4.78
N THR A 79 14.70 -4.14 5.99
CA THR A 79 14.81 -2.74 6.34
C THR A 79 16.05 -2.55 7.21
N TYR A 80 16.68 -1.39 7.13
CA TYR A 80 17.84 -1.08 7.95
C TYR A 80 17.43 -0.81 9.40
N ARG A 81 18.33 -1.06 10.35
CA ARG A 81 18.12 -0.54 11.71
C ARG A 81 18.06 0.98 11.67
N ASN A 82 17.06 1.53 12.35
CA ASN A 82 16.96 2.98 12.46
C ASN A 82 18.20 3.56 13.10
N THR A 83 18.79 4.56 12.44
CA THR A 83 19.83 5.38 13.02
C THR A 83 19.23 6.23 14.12
N VAL A 84 19.96 6.49 15.18
CA VAL A 84 19.51 7.43 16.22
C VAL A 84 19.40 8.81 15.58
N MET A 85 18.21 9.36 15.57
CA MET A 85 17.88 10.66 15.01
C MET A 85 17.39 11.61 16.10
N LYS A 86 17.61 12.90 15.90
CA LYS A 86 17.03 13.93 16.78
C LYS A 86 15.52 13.97 16.58
N GLU A 87 14.79 14.23 17.66
CA GLU A 87 13.32 14.31 17.62
C GLU A 87 12.81 15.33 16.59
N SER A 88 13.49 16.47 16.45
CA SER A 88 13.18 17.47 15.43
C SER A 88 13.33 16.95 14.00
N GLN A 89 14.30 16.09 13.73
CA GLN A 89 14.47 15.46 12.42
C GLN A 89 13.37 14.45 12.14
N ILE A 90 12.97 13.69 13.16
CA ILE A 90 11.85 12.74 13.07
C ILE A 90 10.56 13.49 12.71
N ALA A 91 10.26 14.60 13.42
CA ALA A 91 9.07 15.40 13.16
C ALA A 91 9.00 15.90 11.70
N VAL A 92 10.10 16.40 11.16
CA VAL A 92 10.18 16.83 9.75
C VAL A 92 9.99 15.66 8.79
N MET A 93 10.51 14.47 9.12
CA MET A 93 10.34 13.30 8.28
C MET A 93 8.91 12.74 8.34
N GLU A 94 8.23 12.80 9.47
CA GLU A 94 6.82 12.40 9.56
C GLU A 94 5.92 13.36 8.74
N GLU A 95 6.19 14.67 8.74
CA GLU A 95 5.50 15.61 7.84
C GLU A 95 5.75 15.26 6.37
N PHE A 96 6.99 14.89 6.02
CA PHE A 96 7.29 14.40 4.67
C PHE A 96 6.50 13.14 4.32
N VAL A 97 6.38 12.18 5.26
CA VAL A 97 5.59 10.97 5.08
C VAL A 97 4.13 11.29 4.80
N ASP A 98 3.53 12.21 5.55
CA ASP A 98 2.14 12.62 5.34
C ASP A 98 1.92 13.27 3.97
N ASN A 99 2.84 14.13 3.54
CA ASN A 99 2.80 14.73 2.20
C ASN A 99 2.91 13.65 1.10
N VAL A 100 3.80 12.68 1.25
CA VAL A 100 3.95 11.56 0.30
C VAL A 100 2.68 10.71 0.25
N ARG A 101 2.04 10.44 1.38
CA ARG A 101 0.77 9.68 1.41
C ARG A 101 -0.30 10.36 0.57
N ILE A 102 -0.46 11.68 0.71
CA ILE A 102 -1.42 12.46 -0.08
C ILE A 102 -1.08 12.38 -1.57
N LEU A 103 0.18 12.62 -1.94
CA LEU A 103 0.61 12.64 -3.34
C LEU A 103 0.44 11.28 -4.01
N ILE A 104 0.83 10.19 -3.35
CA ILE A 104 0.68 8.82 -3.88
C ILE A 104 -0.81 8.48 -4.04
N SER A 105 -1.65 8.88 -3.09
CA SER A 105 -3.09 8.67 -3.17
C SER A 105 -3.72 9.38 -4.36
N VAL A 106 -3.36 10.64 -4.59
CA VAL A 106 -3.81 11.43 -5.76
C VAL A 106 -3.39 10.77 -7.08
N LEU A 107 -2.24 10.12 -7.13
CA LEU A 107 -1.78 9.34 -8.28
C LEU A 107 -2.54 8.00 -8.44
N GLY A 108 -3.45 7.66 -7.53
CA GLY A 108 -4.25 6.44 -7.55
C GLY A 108 -3.63 5.23 -6.82
N TYR A 109 -2.47 5.40 -6.18
CA TYR A 109 -1.81 4.33 -5.42
C TYR A 109 -2.12 4.43 -3.93
N LYS A 110 -3.03 3.61 -3.44
CA LYS A 110 -3.46 3.62 -2.03
C LYS A 110 -2.59 2.75 -1.11
N VAL A 111 -1.33 2.56 -1.45
CA VAL A 111 -0.39 1.67 -0.75
C VAL A 111 -0.12 2.07 0.70
N LEU A 112 -0.23 3.36 1.02
CA LEU A 112 0.00 3.92 2.36
C LEU A 112 -1.31 4.25 3.09
N GLU A 113 -2.46 3.83 2.57
CA GLU A 113 -3.77 4.04 3.18
C GLU A 113 -4.31 2.71 3.73
N PRO A 114 -4.79 2.66 4.97
CA PRO A 114 -5.43 1.45 5.49
C PRO A 114 -6.69 1.14 4.69
N VAL A 115 -7.05 -0.15 4.63
CA VAL A 115 -8.39 -0.52 4.17
C VAL A 115 -9.37 -0.01 5.22
N ASN A 116 -10.20 0.95 4.85
CA ASN A 116 -11.22 1.44 5.76
C ASN A 116 -12.13 0.26 6.13
N LYS A 117 -12.24 -0.02 7.43
CA LYS A 117 -13.32 -0.87 7.94
C LYS A 117 -14.65 -0.20 7.55
N PRO A 118 -15.76 -0.97 7.41
CA PRO A 118 -17.06 -0.38 7.13
C PRO A 118 -17.29 0.84 8.00
N ALA A 119 -17.76 1.94 7.38
CA ALA A 119 -18.03 3.16 8.11
C ALA A 119 -19.11 2.85 9.14
N THR A 120 -18.73 2.72 10.39
CA THR A 120 -19.65 2.78 11.51
C THR A 120 -20.10 4.23 11.60
N ILE A 121 -21.37 4.48 11.32
CA ILE A 121 -22.00 5.77 11.60
C ILE A 121 -21.98 5.90 13.12
N GLU A 122 -21.09 6.75 13.64
CA GLU A 122 -21.14 7.18 15.03
C GLU A 122 -22.34 8.13 15.16
N GLU A 123 -23.52 7.59 15.41
CA GLU A 123 -24.60 8.38 15.99
C GLU A 123 -24.25 8.59 17.46
N ASN A 124 -23.94 9.82 17.81
CA ASN A 124 -23.85 10.30 19.20
C ASN A 124 -25.26 10.24 19.81
N ASP A 125 -25.65 9.11 20.31
CA ASP A 125 -26.66 9.02 21.37
C ASP A 125 -26.53 7.68 22.11
N GLY A 126 -26.50 7.75 23.41
CA GLY A 126 -26.09 6.72 24.36
C GLY A 126 -26.97 5.47 24.44
N ASN A 127 -27.18 4.77 23.34
CA ASN A 127 -27.74 3.42 23.31
C ASN A 127 -26.78 2.51 22.54
N GLU A 128 -26.33 1.43 23.16
CA GLU A 128 -25.63 0.33 22.50
C GLU A 128 -26.56 -0.32 21.46
N ILE A 129 -26.51 0.17 20.23
CA ILE A 129 -27.12 -0.50 19.09
C ILE A 129 -26.05 -1.43 18.50
N GLU A 130 -26.32 -2.72 18.47
CA GLU A 130 -25.51 -3.70 17.74
C GLU A 130 -25.30 -3.18 16.29
N LYS A 131 -24.03 -2.95 15.95
CA LYS A 131 -23.63 -2.41 14.64
C LYS A 131 -23.78 -3.52 13.61
N GLU A 132 -24.90 -3.59 12.92
CA GLU A 132 -25.07 -4.46 11.76
C GLU A 132 -24.16 -3.97 10.64
N GLU A 133 -23.12 -4.76 10.33
CA GLU A 133 -22.37 -4.61 9.10
C GLU A 133 -23.32 -4.87 7.93
N ILE A 134 -23.54 -3.88 7.06
CA ILE A 134 -24.35 -4.07 5.85
C ILE A 134 -23.60 -5.02 4.92
N LYS A 135 -23.92 -6.31 5.03
CA LYS A 135 -23.45 -7.35 4.12
C LYS A 135 -24.29 -7.29 2.85
N LEU A 136 -23.64 -7.26 1.74
CA LEU A 136 -24.25 -7.28 0.41
C LEU A 136 -24.02 -8.66 -0.18
N HIS A 137 -25.10 -9.29 -0.64
CA HIS A 137 -25.01 -10.56 -1.37
C HIS A 137 -25.42 -10.31 -2.82
N LEU A 138 -24.58 -10.73 -3.76
CA LEU A 138 -24.82 -10.65 -5.18
C LEU A 138 -24.84 -12.06 -5.76
N GLU A 139 -25.90 -12.36 -6.49
CA GLU A 139 -26.05 -13.61 -7.22
C GLU A 139 -26.32 -13.30 -8.70
N ARG A 140 -25.57 -13.96 -9.59
CA ARG A 140 -25.74 -13.82 -11.03
C ARG A 140 -25.46 -15.12 -11.75
N THR A 141 -26.36 -15.51 -12.65
CA THR A 141 -26.13 -16.63 -13.57
C THR A 141 -25.49 -16.14 -14.86
N VAL A 142 -24.31 -16.66 -15.20
CA VAL A 142 -23.58 -16.34 -16.41
C VAL A 142 -23.63 -17.54 -17.35
N LYS A 143 -24.07 -17.31 -18.61
CA LYS A 143 -24.19 -18.38 -19.62
C LYS A 143 -22.82 -19.00 -19.89
N GLY A 144 -22.69 -20.30 -19.66
CA GLY A 144 -21.45 -21.06 -19.89
C GLY A 144 -20.53 -21.17 -18.65
N ILE A 145 -20.77 -20.42 -17.58
CA ILE A 145 -19.99 -20.47 -16.34
C ILE A 145 -20.84 -21.02 -15.20
N GLY A 146 -22.14 -20.72 -15.19
CA GLY A 146 -23.03 -21.15 -14.13
C GLY A 146 -23.44 -19.98 -13.20
N LYS A 147 -23.81 -20.34 -11.97
CA LYS A 147 -24.19 -19.40 -10.92
C LYS A 147 -22.92 -18.86 -10.25
N ILE A 148 -22.80 -17.55 -10.17
CA ILE A 148 -21.71 -16.85 -9.47
C ILE A 148 -22.34 -16.16 -8.26
N GLU A 149 -21.76 -16.36 -7.10
CA GLU A 149 -22.15 -15.71 -5.86
C GLU A 149 -20.98 -14.89 -5.31
N ALA A 150 -21.29 -13.71 -4.79
CA ALA A 150 -20.30 -12.85 -4.18
C ALA A 150 -20.89 -12.16 -2.95
N ASP A 151 -20.17 -12.24 -1.84
CA ASP A 151 -20.46 -11.48 -0.63
C ASP A 151 -19.56 -10.26 -0.56
N GLY A 152 -20.11 -9.15 -0.11
CA GLY A 152 -19.37 -7.90 0.00
C GLY A 152 -19.83 -7.05 1.16
N ILE A 153 -19.04 -6.06 1.48
CA ILE A 153 -19.36 -5.02 2.44
C ILE A 153 -19.25 -3.66 1.78
N ARG A 154 -20.09 -2.73 2.21
CA ARG A 154 -19.98 -1.33 1.78
C ARG A 154 -18.97 -0.61 2.67
N THR A 155 -18.03 0.08 2.06
CA THR A 155 -17.05 0.93 2.74
C THR A 155 -17.18 2.37 2.25
N SER A 156 -16.50 3.31 2.90
CA SER A 156 -16.42 4.71 2.43
C SER A 156 -15.76 4.85 1.04
N GLU A 157 -15.02 3.85 0.60
CA GLU A 157 -14.36 3.83 -0.72
C GLU A 157 -15.13 3.06 -1.79
N GLY A 158 -16.29 2.49 -1.44
CA GLY A 158 -17.13 1.69 -2.33
C GLY A 158 -17.45 0.31 -1.78
N PHE A 159 -17.48 -0.69 -2.66
CA PHE A 159 -17.81 -2.07 -2.27
C PHE A 159 -16.54 -2.93 -2.24
N VAL A 160 -16.38 -3.73 -1.20
CA VAL A 160 -15.31 -4.71 -1.07
C VAL A 160 -15.90 -6.11 -1.16
N VAL A 161 -15.44 -6.91 -2.12
CA VAL A 161 -15.83 -8.32 -2.25
C VAL A 161 -15.03 -9.14 -1.25
N LEU A 162 -15.70 -9.98 -0.48
CA LEU A 162 -15.07 -10.82 0.54
C LEU A 162 -14.44 -12.06 -0.07
N ASN A 163 -13.38 -12.55 0.55
CA ASN A 163 -12.74 -13.81 0.15
C ASN A 163 -13.71 -14.97 0.37
N GLY A 164 -13.78 -15.91 -0.59
CA GLY A 164 -14.70 -17.03 -0.59
C GLY A 164 -15.93 -16.82 -1.48
N SER A 165 -16.01 -15.69 -2.19
CA SER A 165 -16.98 -15.47 -3.26
C SER A 165 -16.67 -16.38 -4.47
N HIS A 166 -17.69 -17.02 -5.06
CA HIS A 166 -17.58 -18.00 -6.15
C HIS A 166 -18.37 -17.58 -7.39
#